data_9ea8f0fd22f594c1db4df70ac5eb50c9
#
_entry.id   9ea8f0fd22f594c1db4df70ac5eb50c9
#
_cell.length_a   1.000
_cell.length_b   1.000
_cell.length_c   1.000
_cell.angle_alpha   90.00
_cell.angle_beta   90.00
_cell.angle_gamma   90.00
#
_symmetry.space_group_name_H-M   'P 1'
#
loop_
_entity.id
_entity.type
_entity.pdbx_description
1 polymer ?
#
loop_
_entity_poly.entity_id
_entity_poly.type
_entity_poly.pdbx_seq_one_letter_code
_entity_poly.pdbx_strand_id
1 'polypeptide(L)'
;MTINLSETFANAKNEFINAVNNGEPQERQNELYGDMINQLFEETKLQAKAEAERVSSLPKSAQSLSANQRSFFMDINKNVNYKEEKLLSEETIDRIFEDLTTNHPLLADLGIKNAGLRLKFLKSETSGVAVWGKIYGEIKGQLDAAFSEETAIQNKLTAFVVLPKDLNDFGPAWIERFVRVQIEEAFAVALETAFLKGTGKDQPIGLNRQVQKGVSVTEGAYPEKEEQGTLTFANPHATVNELTQVFKYHSTNEKGKSVAVKGNVTMVVNPSDAFEVQAQYTHLNANGVYVTALPFNLNVIESTVQEAGKVLTYVKGLYDGYLAGGINVQKFKETLALDDMDLYTAKQFAYGKAKDNKVAAVWKLDLKGHKPALEGTEETL
;
A
#
# COMPACT_ATOMS: atom_id res chain seq x y z
N MET A 1 2.54 13.66 -27.82
CA MET A 1 2.44 13.16 -29.19
C MET A 1 3.03 14.21 -30.12
N THR A 2 4.18 13.99 -30.69
CA THR A 2 4.74 14.87 -31.72
C THR A 2 4.17 14.41 -33.05
N ILE A 3 3.29 15.19 -33.64
CA ILE A 3 2.74 14.91 -34.97
C ILE A 3 3.87 15.21 -35.97
N ASN A 4 4.41 14.18 -36.63
CA ASN A 4 5.31 14.35 -37.74
C ASN A 4 4.45 14.68 -38.98
N LEU A 5 4.45 15.94 -39.35
CA LEU A 5 3.70 16.44 -40.51
C LEU A 5 4.46 16.08 -41.80
N SER A 6 3.76 15.53 -42.76
CA SER A 6 4.35 15.12 -44.05
C SER A 6 4.66 16.32 -44.95
N GLU A 7 5.44 16.07 -46.00
CA GLU A 7 5.72 17.08 -47.06
C GLU A 7 4.43 17.54 -47.73
N THR A 8 3.42 16.70 -47.84
CA THR A 8 2.13 17.02 -48.45
C THR A 8 1.37 18.09 -47.66
N PHE A 9 1.30 17.94 -46.34
CA PHE A 9 0.73 18.98 -45.47
C PHE A 9 1.56 20.28 -45.52
N ALA A 10 2.90 20.17 -45.52
CA ALA A 10 3.78 21.33 -45.57
C ALA A 10 3.56 22.12 -46.87
N ASN A 11 3.35 21.44 -48.00
CA ASN A 11 3.05 22.06 -49.28
C ASN A 11 1.68 22.74 -49.27
N ALA A 12 0.61 22.06 -48.83
CA ALA A 12 -0.73 22.66 -48.72
C ALA A 12 -0.76 23.88 -47.82
N LYS A 13 -0.02 23.83 -46.69
CA LYS A 13 0.17 24.97 -45.79
C LYS A 13 0.86 26.14 -46.48
N ASN A 14 1.90 25.88 -47.26
CA ASN A 14 2.64 26.90 -47.99
C ASN A 14 1.81 27.53 -49.10
N GLU A 15 1.01 26.74 -49.85
CA GLU A 15 0.08 27.23 -50.84
C GLU A 15 -0.99 28.15 -50.22
N PHE A 16 -1.57 27.77 -49.09
CA PHE A 16 -2.50 28.61 -48.37
C PHE A 16 -1.85 29.94 -47.91
N ILE A 17 -0.67 29.86 -47.31
CA ILE A 17 0.07 31.06 -46.87
C ILE A 17 0.39 31.97 -48.03
N ASN A 18 0.81 31.44 -49.19
CA ASN A 18 1.11 32.21 -50.39
C ASN A 18 -0.14 32.88 -50.95
N ALA A 19 -1.28 32.19 -50.99
CA ALA A 19 -2.54 32.76 -51.41
C ALA A 19 -3.01 33.92 -50.52
N VAL A 20 -2.84 33.79 -49.19
CA VAL A 20 -3.13 34.87 -48.27
C VAL A 20 -2.20 36.06 -48.44
N ASN A 21 -0.89 35.83 -48.62
CA ASN A 21 0.11 36.87 -48.80
C ASN A 21 -0.03 37.62 -50.14
N ASN A 22 -0.48 36.90 -51.17
CA ASN A 22 -0.69 37.50 -52.53
C ASN A 22 -2.06 38.18 -52.64
N GLY A 23 -2.91 38.15 -51.60
CA GLY A 23 -4.23 38.80 -51.63
C GLY A 23 -5.21 38.15 -52.59
N GLU A 24 -5.13 36.83 -52.81
CA GLU A 24 -6.06 36.10 -53.66
C GLU A 24 -7.51 36.20 -53.16
N PRO A 25 -8.53 35.98 -54.05
CA PRO A 25 -9.93 36.04 -53.66
C PRO A 25 -10.26 35.13 -52.46
N GLN A 26 -11.16 35.60 -51.59
CA GLN A 26 -11.54 34.91 -50.35
C GLN A 26 -12.03 33.47 -50.61
N GLU A 27 -12.71 33.23 -51.73
CA GLU A 27 -13.17 31.88 -52.10
C GLU A 27 -11.98 30.92 -52.30
N ARG A 28 -10.91 31.38 -52.95
CA ARG A 28 -9.71 30.56 -53.18
C ARG A 28 -8.93 30.31 -51.89
N GLN A 29 -8.86 31.30 -50.97
CA GLN A 29 -8.24 31.11 -49.67
C GLN A 29 -9.03 30.08 -48.85
N ASN A 30 -10.36 30.10 -48.89
CA ASN A 30 -11.20 29.13 -48.20
C ASN A 30 -11.06 27.70 -48.75
N GLU A 31 -10.94 27.55 -50.07
CA GLU A 31 -10.65 26.24 -50.68
C GLU A 31 -9.31 25.68 -50.20
N LEU A 32 -8.24 26.45 -50.30
CA LEU A 32 -6.90 26.02 -49.86
C LEU A 32 -6.82 25.74 -48.35
N TYR A 33 -7.56 26.51 -47.57
CA TYR A 33 -7.69 26.23 -46.11
C TYR A 33 -8.42 24.90 -45.87
N GLY A 34 -9.51 24.63 -46.65
CA GLY A 34 -10.22 23.36 -46.56
C GLY A 34 -9.34 22.17 -46.96
N ASP A 35 -8.54 22.30 -47.99
CA ASP A 35 -7.60 21.27 -48.43
C ASP A 35 -6.51 21.02 -47.39
N MET A 36 -5.95 22.06 -46.79
CA MET A 36 -4.98 21.94 -45.74
C MET A 36 -5.55 21.19 -44.52
N ILE A 37 -6.77 21.51 -44.10
CA ILE A 37 -7.43 20.85 -42.96
C ILE A 37 -7.76 19.39 -43.30
N ASN A 38 -8.23 19.10 -44.51
CA ASN A 38 -8.53 17.74 -44.95
C ASN A 38 -7.25 16.88 -44.97
N GLN A 39 -6.14 17.41 -45.43
CA GLN A 39 -4.87 16.70 -45.42
C GLN A 39 -4.37 16.44 -43.99
N LEU A 40 -4.49 17.41 -43.10
CA LEU A 40 -4.17 17.25 -41.67
C LEU A 40 -5.01 16.13 -41.04
N PHE A 41 -6.30 16.10 -41.37
CA PHE A 41 -7.22 15.09 -40.86
C PHE A 41 -6.87 13.68 -41.38
N GLU A 42 -6.60 13.53 -42.67
CA GLU A 42 -6.22 12.21 -43.23
C GLU A 42 -4.86 11.73 -42.69
N GLU A 43 -3.89 12.61 -42.55
CA GLU A 43 -2.60 12.27 -41.94
C GLU A 43 -2.73 11.86 -40.46
N THR A 44 -3.52 12.59 -39.69
CA THR A 44 -3.79 12.26 -38.31
C THR A 44 -4.47 10.90 -38.16
N LYS A 45 -5.41 10.61 -39.07
CA LYS A 45 -6.11 9.33 -39.14
C LYS A 45 -5.18 8.18 -39.55
N LEU A 46 -4.29 8.40 -40.54
CA LEU A 46 -3.29 7.41 -40.93
C LEU A 46 -2.28 7.13 -39.82
N GLN A 47 -1.83 8.17 -39.13
CA GLN A 47 -0.93 7.99 -37.97
C GLN A 47 -1.63 7.27 -36.82
N ALA A 48 -2.89 7.62 -36.51
CA ALA A 48 -3.70 6.93 -35.51
C ALA A 48 -3.93 5.45 -35.87
N LYS A 49 -4.20 5.15 -37.12
CA LYS A 49 -4.37 3.78 -37.61
C LYS A 49 -3.07 2.98 -37.53
N ALA A 50 -1.96 3.55 -37.96
CA ALA A 50 -0.64 2.92 -37.90
C ALA A 50 -0.23 2.65 -36.42
N GLU A 51 -0.52 3.59 -35.53
CA GLU A 51 -0.28 3.40 -34.09
C GLU A 51 -1.19 2.32 -33.51
N ALA A 52 -2.46 2.28 -33.87
CA ALA A 52 -3.40 1.24 -33.46
C ALA A 52 -2.98 -0.15 -33.95
N GLU A 53 -2.53 -0.26 -35.22
CA GLU A 53 -2.00 -1.52 -35.78
C GLU A 53 -0.70 -1.93 -35.10
N ARG A 54 0.19 -0.98 -34.78
CA ARG A 54 1.41 -1.22 -34.02
C ARG A 54 1.11 -1.72 -32.61
N VAL A 55 0.14 -1.12 -31.94
CA VAL A 55 -0.30 -1.53 -30.60
C VAL A 55 -0.95 -2.92 -30.63
N SER A 56 -1.78 -3.20 -31.66
CA SER A 56 -2.44 -4.50 -31.77
C SER A 56 -1.49 -5.64 -32.12
N SER A 57 -0.36 -5.35 -32.77
CA SER A 57 0.69 -6.34 -33.08
C SER A 57 1.60 -6.66 -31.88
N LEU A 58 1.53 -5.88 -30.78
CA LEU A 58 2.30 -6.12 -29.57
C LEU A 58 1.72 -7.30 -28.78
N PRO A 59 2.55 -8.03 -28.01
CA PRO A 59 2.07 -9.02 -27.06
C PRO A 59 1.03 -8.40 -26.09
N LYS A 60 0.07 -9.20 -25.62
CA LYS A 60 -1.00 -8.70 -24.72
C LYS A 60 -0.45 -7.98 -23.49
N SER A 61 0.72 -8.38 -22.98
CA SER A 61 1.41 -7.71 -21.87
C SER A 61 1.89 -6.30 -22.20
N ALA A 62 2.21 -6.02 -23.47
CA ALA A 62 2.63 -4.69 -23.90
C ALA A 62 1.47 -3.76 -24.25
N GLN A 63 0.29 -4.32 -24.54
CA GLN A 63 -0.93 -3.57 -24.80
C GLN A 63 -1.51 -2.92 -23.52
N SER A 64 -1.16 -3.47 -22.36
CA SER A 64 -1.60 -2.94 -21.04
C SER A 64 -0.87 -1.68 -20.58
N LEU A 65 0.23 -1.30 -21.25
CA LEU A 65 0.99 -0.10 -20.90
C LEU A 65 0.40 1.15 -21.54
N SER A 66 0.27 2.22 -20.76
CA SER A 66 -0.07 3.54 -21.29
C SER A 66 1.07 4.14 -22.13
N ALA A 67 0.77 5.17 -22.93
CA ALA A 67 1.78 5.87 -23.74
C ALA A 67 2.91 6.45 -22.85
N ASN A 68 2.55 6.98 -21.68
CA ASN A 68 3.50 7.56 -20.72
C ASN A 68 4.42 6.49 -20.11
N GLN A 69 3.86 5.33 -19.74
CA GLN A 69 4.64 4.21 -19.23
C GLN A 69 5.62 3.68 -20.29
N ARG A 70 5.14 3.51 -21.52
CA ARG A 70 6.02 3.09 -22.63
C ARG A 70 7.15 4.08 -22.88
N SER A 71 6.86 5.39 -22.89
CA SER A 71 7.90 6.41 -23.08
C SER A 71 8.91 6.39 -21.95
N PHE A 72 8.46 6.25 -20.70
CA PHE A 72 9.33 6.16 -19.54
C PHE A 72 10.32 4.99 -19.65
N PHE A 73 9.82 3.78 -19.93
CA PHE A 73 10.69 2.60 -20.03
C PHE A 73 11.55 2.58 -21.31
N MET A 74 11.07 3.18 -22.43
CA MET A 74 11.89 3.40 -23.62
C MET A 74 13.02 4.40 -23.38
N ASP A 75 12.75 5.48 -22.67
CA ASP A 75 13.74 6.49 -22.32
C ASP A 75 14.80 5.95 -21.36
N ILE A 76 14.39 5.09 -20.41
CA ILE A 76 15.32 4.35 -19.55
C ILE A 76 16.29 3.52 -20.41
N ASN A 77 15.81 2.89 -21.49
CA ASN A 77 16.65 2.09 -22.38
C ASN A 77 17.57 2.91 -23.31
N LYS A 78 17.11 4.07 -23.78
CA LYS A 78 17.80 4.78 -24.87
C LYS A 78 18.93 5.70 -24.43
N ASN A 79 18.83 6.39 -23.32
CA ASN A 79 19.88 7.27 -22.81
C ASN A 79 19.49 7.84 -21.45
N VAL A 80 20.21 7.53 -20.44
CA VAL A 80 20.11 8.28 -19.19
C VAL A 80 21.44 8.96 -18.93
N ASN A 81 21.50 10.27 -19.16
CA ASN A 81 22.52 11.11 -18.59
C ASN A 81 22.35 11.14 -17.07
N TYR A 82 23.42 10.96 -16.33
CA TYR A 82 23.57 10.78 -14.89
C TYR A 82 22.87 11.78 -13.97
N LYS A 83 22.15 12.78 -14.48
CA LYS A 83 21.68 13.92 -13.70
C LYS A 83 20.16 14.07 -13.57
N GLU A 84 19.37 13.28 -14.26
CA GLU A 84 17.91 13.40 -14.16
C GLU A 84 17.32 12.21 -13.40
N GLU A 85 16.73 12.50 -12.25
CA GLU A 85 15.89 11.57 -11.52
C GLU A 85 14.62 11.32 -12.33
N LYS A 86 14.45 10.10 -12.86
CA LYS A 86 13.20 9.72 -13.50
C LYS A 86 12.29 9.02 -12.51
N LEU A 87 11.13 9.59 -12.32
CA LEU A 87 10.04 9.01 -11.53
C LEU A 87 9.31 7.98 -12.39
N LEU A 88 8.89 6.88 -11.77
CA LEU A 88 7.90 5.98 -12.35
C LEU A 88 6.63 6.76 -12.69
N SER A 89 5.91 6.35 -13.74
CA SER A 89 4.62 6.94 -14.04
C SER A 89 3.66 6.72 -12.86
N GLU A 90 2.76 7.69 -12.62
CA GLU A 90 1.73 7.59 -11.57
C GLU A 90 0.94 6.28 -11.67
N GLU A 91 0.58 5.88 -12.89
CA GLU A 91 -0.16 4.63 -13.17
C GLU A 91 0.62 3.37 -12.75
N THR A 92 1.95 3.36 -12.86
CA THR A 92 2.78 2.24 -12.40
C THR A 92 2.89 2.24 -10.88
N ILE A 93 3.00 3.42 -10.27
CA ILE A 93 3.00 3.58 -8.82
C ILE A 93 1.68 3.10 -8.23
N ASP A 94 0.55 3.50 -8.81
CA ASP A 94 -0.78 3.10 -8.37
C ASP A 94 -0.96 1.58 -8.47
N ARG A 95 -0.49 0.95 -9.55
CA ARG A 95 -0.53 -0.52 -9.70
C ARG A 95 0.34 -1.23 -8.67
N ILE A 96 1.54 -0.75 -8.39
CA ILE A 96 2.38 -1.31 -7.32
C ILE A 96 1.65 -1.20 -5.99
N PHE A 97 1.01 -0.06 -5.73
CA PHE A 97 0.27 0.17 -4.49
C PHE A 97 -0.96 -0.73 -4.36
N GLU A 98 -1.70 -0.92 -5.45
CA GLU A 98 -2.85 -1.82 -5.51
C GLU A 98 -2.41 -3.28 -5.29
N ASP A 99 -1.36 -3.73 -5.97
CA ASP A 99 -0.80 -5.07 -5.83
C ASP A 99 -0.30 -5.33 -4.39
N LEU A 100 0.39 -4.35 -3.78
CA LEU A 100 0.81 -4.41 -2.37
C LEU A 100 -0.38 -4.58 -1.41
N THR A 101 -1.44 -3.83 -1.61
CA THR A 101 -2.62 -3.90 -0.73
C THR A 101 -3.44 -5.16 -0.95
N THR A 102 -3.46 -5.69 -2.16
CA THR A 102 -4.22 -6.90 -2.51
C THR A 102 -3.54 -8.17 -2.00
N ASN A 103 -2.22 -8.27 -2.15
CA ASN A 103 -1.46 -9.47 -1.82
C ASN A 103 -1.00 -9.51 -0.36
N HIS A 104 -1.02 -8.37 0.34
CA HIS A 104 -0.62 -8.23 1.74
C HIS A 104 -1.79 -7.72 2.61
N PRO A 105 -2.67 -8.65 3.08
CA PRO A 105 -3.88 -8.31 3.80
C PRO A 105 -3.63 -7.43 5.03
N LEU A 106 -2.48 -7.57 5.69
CA LEU A 106 -2.11 -6.74 6.83
C LEU A 106 -1.95 -5.26 6.44
N LEU A 107 -1.29 -4.97 5.31
CA LEU A 107 -1.10 -3.59 4.84
C LEU A 107 -2.44 -2.94 4.49
N ALA A 108 -3.33 -3.69 3.83
CA ALA A 108 -4.69 -3.24 3.53
C ALA A 108 -5.51 -3.00 4.81
N ASP A 109 -5.44 -3.90 5.78
CA ASP A 109 -6.19 -3.82 7.03
C ASP A 109 -5.73 -2.67 7.94
N LEU A 110 -4.44 -2.35 7.94
CA LEU A 110 -3.89 -1.19 8.65
C LEU A 110 -4.40 0.14 8.09
N GLY A 111 -4.88 0.16 6.85
CA GLY A 111 -5.40 1.36 6.21
C GLY A 111 -4.33 2.42 6.02
N ILE A 112 -3.18 2.02 5.48
CA ILE A 112 -2.05 2.91 5.22
C ILE A 112 -2.47 4.02 4.26
N LYS A 113 -2.11 5.26 4.59
CA LYS A 113 -2.50 6.45 3.83
C LYS A 113 -1.32 7.03 3.07
N ASN A 114 -1.59 7.52 1.87
CA ASN A 114 -0.63 8.30 1.12
C ASN A 114 -0.59 9.73 1.67
N ALA A 115 0.60 10.26 1.95
CA ALA A 115 0.79 11.59 2.50
C ALA A 115 2.07 12.25 1.96
N GLY A 116 2.20 13.56 2.14
CA GLY A 116 3.44 14.29 1.78
C GLY A 116 4.63 13.95 2.71
N LEU A 117 5.83 14.31 2.27
CA LEU A 117 7.10 14.02 2.97
C LEU A 117 7.20 14.58 4.40
N ARG A 118 6.44 15.61 4.74
CA ARG A 118 6.40 16.21 6.07
C ARG A 118 5.04 15.98 6.69
N LEU A 119 4.99 15.20 7.74
CA LEU A 119 3.80 14.95 8.52
C LEU A 119 3.80 15.83 9.75
N LYS A 120 2.76 16.64 9.88
CA LYS A 120 2.47 17.38 11.12
C LYS A 120 1.16 16.85 11.68
N PHE A 121 1.23 16.28 12.86
CA PHE A 121 0.04 15.82 13.57
C PHE A 121 -0.37 16.88 14.58
N LEU A 122 -1.57 17.39 14.42
CA LEU A 122 -2.23 18.19 15.45
C LEU A 122 -3.00 17.22 16.35
N LYS A 123 -2.49 16.95 17.54
CA LYS A 123 -3.21 16.20 18.56
C LYS A 123 -4.00 17.18 19.41
N SER A 124 -5.30 17.00 19.48
CA SER A 124 -6.19 17.73 20.40
C SER A 124 -6.55 16.82 21.55
N GLU A 125 -6.12 17.16 22.75
CA GLU A 125 -6.61 16.53 23.97
C GLU A 125 -7.72 17.42 24.54
N THR A 126 -8.96 16.96 24.43
CA THR A 126 -10.11 17.66 25.02
C THR A 126 -10.36 17.05 26.39
N SER A 127 -10.25 17.85 27.43
CA SER A 127 -10.70 17.50 28.78
C SER A 127 -11.99 18.26 29.10
N GLY A 128 -12.88 17.62 29.84
CA GLY A 128 -14.16 18.17 30.19
C GLY A 128 -15.33 17.39 29.59
N VAL A 129 -16.51 17.58 30.15
CA VAL A 129 -17.75 16.91 29.75
C VAL A 129 -18.82 17.95 29.54
N ALA A 130 -19.59 17.80 28.47
CA ALA A 130 -20.79 18.59 28.27
C ALA A 130 -21.81 18.29 29.40
N VAL A 131 -22.36 19.32 30.00
CA VAL A 131 -23.30 19.22 31.13
C VAL A 131 -24.71 19.58 30.66
N TRP A 132 -25.68 18.72 30.98
CA TRP A 132 -27.08 18.99 30.74
C TRP A 132 -27.58 20.08 31.72
N GLY A 133 -28.26 21.09 31.23
CA GLY A 133 -28.83 22.19 32.02
C GLY A 133 -30.31 22.45 31.70
N LYS A 134 -30.96 23.24 32.52
CA LYS A 134 -32.31 23.72 32.20
C LYS A 134 -32.29 24.66 31.00
N ILE A 135 -33.39 24.71 30.22
CA ILE A 135 -33.49 25.50 28.99
C ILE A 135 -33.12 26.99 29.21
N TYR A 136 -33.40 27.55 30.38
CA TYR A 136 -33.08 28.92 30.75
C TYR A 136 -32.03 29.01 31.88
N GLY A 137 -31.18 27.97 32.01
CA GLY A 137 -30.11 27.94 33.02
C GLY A 137 -28.78 28.47 32.48
N GLU A 138 -27.84 28.72 33.38
CA GLU A 138 -26.45 29.07 33.04
C GLU A 138 -25.78 27.99 32.17
N ILE A 139 -24.96 28.43 31.21
CA ILE A 139 -24.10 27.51 30.43
C ILE A 139 -23.04 26.96 31.35
N LYS A 140 -23.11 25.64 31.59
CA LYS A 140 -22.16 24.91 32.43
C LYS A 140 -21.41 23.86 31.54
N GLY A 141 -20.18 23.68 31.82
CA GLY A 141 -19.34 22.70 31.10
C GLY A 141 -18.30 23.38 30.21
N GLN A 142 -17.17 23.67 30.77
CA GLN A 142 -16.02 24.15 30.03
C GLN A 142 -15.28 22.94 29.43
N LEU A 143 -15.00 23.02 28.13
CA LEU A 143 -14.12 22.06 27.44
C LEU A 143 -12.76 22.72 27.29
N ASP A 144 -11.77 22.17 27.96
CA ASP A 144 -10.38 22.59 27.76
C ASP A 144 -9.76 21.76 26.63
N ALA A 145 -9.35 22.42 25.56
CA ALA A 145 -8.66 21.78 24.44
C ALA A 145 -7.18 22.16 24.50
N ALA A 146 -6.33 21.18 24.79
CA ALA A 146 -4.89 21.31 24.64
C ALA A 146 -4.51 20.81 23.24
N PHE A 147 -3.85 21.66 22.47
CA PHE A 147 -3.29 21.28 21.17
C PHE A 147 -1.80 21.00 21.35
N SER A 148 -1.38 19.82 20.93
CA SER A 148 0.03 19.47 20.81
C SER A 148 0.37 19.18 19.36
N GLU A 149 1.48 19.75 18.90
CA GLU A 149 2.01 19.50 17.56
C GLU A 149 3.11 18.42 17.68
N GLU A 150 2.90 17.31 16.99
CA GLU A 150 3.93 16.26 16.86
C GLU A 150 4.41 16.25 15.40
N THR A 151 5.69 16.56 15.21
CA THR A 151 6.32 16.46 13.90
C THR A 151 6.88 15.06 13.73
N ALA A 152 6.42 14.33 12.73
CA ALA A 152 6.94 13.02 12.42
C ALA A 152 7.95 13.11 11.27
N ILE A 153 9.11 12.50 11.50
CA ILE A 153 10.13 12.30 10.47
C ILE A 153 9.82 10.96 9.80
N GLN A 154 9.76 10.98 8.48
CA GLN A 154 9.57 9.76 7.72
C GLN A 154 10.90 9.05 7.50
N ASN A 155 10.85 7.73 7.56
CA ASN A 155 12.01 6.88 7.32
C ASN A 155 12.07 6.51 5.84
N LYS A 156 13.29 6.43 5.30
CA LYS A 156 13.52 6.10 3.89
C LYS A 156 13.62 4.59 3.72
N LEU A 157 12.71 4.04 2.93
CA LEU A 157 12.78 2.67 2.43
C LEU A 157 13.46 2.68 1.06
N THR A 158 14.42 1.77 0.84
CA THR A 158 15.09 1.61 -0.45
C THR A 158 15.09 0.14 -0.85
N ALA A 159 14.79 -0.12 -2.10
CA ALA A 159 14.99 -1.41 -2.74
C ALA A 159 15.82 -1.23 -4.01
N PHE A 160 16.47 -2.29 -4.47
CA PHE A 160 17.17 -2.28 -5.74
C PHE A 160 16.86 -3.56 -6.53
N VAL A 161 16.86 -3.40 -7.84
CA VAL A 161 16.69 -4.49 -8.80
C VAL A 161 17.87 -4.47 -9.76
N VAL A 162 18.45 -5.61 -9.98
CA VAL A 162 19.59 -5.80 -10.91
C VAL A 162 19.07 -6.52 -12.15
N LEU A 163 19.32 -5.95 -13.32
CA LEU A 163 18.92 -6.51 -14.60
C LEU A 163 20.15 -6.74 -15.49
N PRO A 164 20.34 -7.95 -16.03
CA PRO A 164 21.28 -8.16 -17.12
C PRO A 164 20.95 -7.25 -18.33
N LYS A 165 21.98 -6.68 -18.95
CA LYS A 165 21.77 -5.77 -20.10
C LYS A 165 21.10 -6.44 -21.29
N ASP A 166 21.31 -7.74 -21.47
CA ASP A 166 20.67 -8.54 -22.52
C ASP A 166 19.14 -8.50 -22.43
N LEU A 167 18.57 -8.24 -21.24
CA LEU A 167 17.12 -8.13 -21.05
C LEU A 167 16.51 -6.87 -21.67
N ASN A 168 17.32 -5.89 -22.06
CA ASN A 168 16.85 -4.73 -22.80
C ASN A 168 16.24 -5.11 -24.17
N ASP A 169 16.63 -6.26 -24.71
CA ASP A 169 16.11 -6.79 -25.99
C ASP A 169 14.66 -7.28 -25.90
N PHE A 170 14.19 -7.62 -24.69
CA PHE A 170 12.78 -8.01 -24.46
C PHE A 170 11.77 -6.86 -24.51
N GLY A 171 12.25 -5.64 -24.52
CA GLY A 171 11.43 -4.44 -24.68
C GLY A 171 10.84 -3.87 -23.38
N PRO A 172 10.24 -2.67 -23.47
CA PRO A 172 9.88 -1.86 -22.31
C PRO A 172 8.78 -2.47 -21.45
N ALA A 173 7.84 -3.22 -22.02
CA ALA A 173 6.76 -3.85 -21.28
C ALA A 173 7.24 -4.99 -20.34
N TRP A 174 8.24 -5.73 -20.81
CA TRP A 174 8.83 -6.78 -20.00
C TRP A 174 9.62 -6.18 -18.84
N ILE A 175 10.43 -5.13 -19.09
CA ILE A 175 11.22 -4.44 -18.07
C ILE A 175 10.29 -3.83 -17.02
N GLU A 176 9.21 -3.16 -17.44
CA GLU A 176 8.22 -2.60 -16.52
C GLU A 176 7.68 -3.68 -15.58
N ARG A 177 7.19 -4.77 -16.16
CA ARG A 177 6.61 -5.85 -15.37
C ARG A 177 7.62 -6.45 -14.39
N PHE A 178 8.85 -6.69 -14.85
CA PHE A 178 9.88 -7.27 -13.99
C PHE A 178 10.26 -6.33 -12.84
N VAL A 179 10.54 -5.06 -13.14
CA VAL A 179 10.88 -4.05 -12.12
C VAL A 179 9.72 -3.87 -11.13
N ARG A 180 8.48 -3.84 -11.61
CA ARG A 180 7.29 -3.72 -10.78
C ARG A 180 7.17 -4.88 -9.80
N VAL A 181 7.22 -6.11 -10.28
CA VAL A 181 7.10 -7.31 -9.44
C VAL A 181 8.23 -7.39 -8.39
N GLN A 182 9.47 -7.08 -8.78
CA GLN A 182 10.59 -7.08 -7.84
C GLN A 182 10.50 -5.99 -6.78
N ILE A 183 10.06 -4.80 -7.16
CA ILE A 183 9.84 -3.69 -6.20
C ILE A 183 8.68 -4.03 -5.26
N GLU A 184 7.58 -4.57 -5.80
CA GLU A 184 6.42 -5.01 -5.04
C GLU A 184 6.83 -6.02 -3.96
N GLU A 185 7.49 -7.10 -4.35
CA GLU A 185 7.96 -8.13 -3.42
C GLU A 185 8.89 -7.54 -2.34
N ALA A 186 9.90 -6.77 -2.74
CA ALA A 186 10.85 -6.19 -1.81
C ALA A 186 10.20 -5.18 -0.84
N PHE A 187 9.30 -4.33 -1.34
CA PHE A 187 8.62 -3.32 -0.51
C PHE A 187 7.56 -3.95 0.38
N ALA A 188 6.82 -4.94 -0.11
CA ALA A 188 5.80 -5.64 0.66
C ALA A 188 6.38 -6.25 1.93
N VAL A 189 7.41 -7.07 1.78
CA VAL A 189 8.06 -7.73 2.90
C VAL A 189 8.69 -6.71 3.86
N ALA A 190 9.35 -5.68 3.34
CA ALA A 190 10.00 -4.66 4.16
C ALA A 190 8.98 -3.79 4.92
N LEU A 191 7.89 -3.36 4.28
CA LEU A 191 6.83 -2.56 4.90
C LEU A 191 6.06 -3.38 5.94
N GLU A 192 5.69 -4.61 5.61
CA GLU A 192 5.00 -5.50 6.55
C GLU A 192 5.86 -5.77 7.78
N THR A 193 7.15 -6.05 7.58
CA THR A 193 8.11 -6.21 8.67
C THR A 193 8.22 -4.96 9.52
N ALA A 194 8.32 -3.79 8.90
CA ALA A 194 8.46 -2.53 9.62
C ALA A 194 7.19 -2.16 10.40
N PHE A 195 6.00 -2.33 9.82
CA PHE A 195 4.75 -2.03 10.52
C PHE A 195 4.40 -3.03 11.60
N LEU A 196 4.86 -4.28 11.50
CA LEU A 196 4.64 -5.31 12.52
C LEU A 196 5.70 -5.25 13.62
N LYS A 197 6.99 -5.22 13.28
CA LYS A 197 8.14 -5.41 14.19
C LYS A 197 9.15 -4.27 14.22
N GLY A 198 8.98 -3.24 13.40
CA GLY A 198 9.94 -2.15 13.28
C GLY A 198 10.29 -1.51 14.61
N THR A 199 11.57 -1.24 14.83
CA THR A 199 12.08 -0.71 16.12
C THR A 199 11.81 0.78 16.33
N GLY A 200 11.53 1.53 15.27
CA GLY A 200 11.44 3.00 15.30
C GLY A 200 12.76 3.72 15.02
N LYS A 201 13.90 2.99 15.02
CA LYS A 201 15.19 3.55 14.61
C LYS A 201 15.35 3.38 13.10
N ASP A 202 15.35 4.47 12.37
CA ASP A 202 15.46 4.50 10.90
C ASP A 202 14.39 3.69 10.15
N GLN A 203 13.30 3.34 10.83
CA GLN A 203 12.15 2.59 10.31
C GLN A 203 10.89 2.91 11.12
N PRO A 204 9.68 2.63 10.60
CA PRO A 204 8.44 2.78 11.34
C PRO A 204 8.45 2.06 12.70
N ILE A 205 7.67 2.56 13.65
CA ILE A 205 7.47 1.89 14.93
C ILE A 205 6.41 0.82 14.74
N GLY A 206 6.79 -0.44 14.90
CA GLY A 206 5.93 -1.60 14.73
C GLY A 206 4.84 -1.73 15.80
N LEU A 207 3.80 -2.49 15.46
CA LEU A 207 2.69 -2.79 16.36
C LEU A 207 3.13 -3.55 17.61
N ASN A 208 4.20 -4.36 17.51
CA ASN A 208 4.75 -5.11 18.65
C ASN A 208 5.60 -4.26 19.58
N ARG A 209 5.74 -2.95 19.34
CA ARG A 209 6.58 -2.06 20.17
C ARG A 209 5.77 -1.30 21.23
N GLN A 210 6.39 -1.11 22.39
CA GLN A 210 5.82 -0.31 23.47
C GLN A 210 5.94 1.17 23.12
N VAL A 211 4.81 1.86 23.05
CA VAL A 211 4.74 3.31 22.71
C VAL A 211 4.19 4.15 23.87
N GLN A 212 4.06 3.56 25.05
CA GLN A 212 3.53 4.24 26.25
C GLN A 212 4.38 5.44 26.64
N LYS A 213 3.75 6.43 27.27
CA LYS A 213 4.46 7.61 27.77
C LYS A 213 5.48 7.20 28.85
N GLY A 214 6.74 7.64 28.69
CA GLY A 214 7.81 7.34 29.63
C GLY A 214 8.54 6.01 29.39
N VAL A 215 8.23 5.29 28.29
CA VAL A 215 9.01 4.11 27.90
C VAL A 215 10.46 4.49 27.61
N SER A 216 11.39 3.66 28.07
CA SER A 216 12.83 3.87 27.80
C SER A 216 13.13 3.51 26.34
N VAL A 217 13.44 4.53 25.55
CA VAL A 217 13.86 4.37 24.14
C VAL A 217 15.37 4.39 24.09
N THR A 218 16.00 3.28 23.70
CA THR A 218 17.46 3.16 23.63
C THR A 218 17.92 3.40 22.21
N GLU A 219 18.73 4.44 21.99
CA GLU A 219 19.26 4.83 20.67
C GLU A 219 18.17 4.96 19.57
N GLY A 220 16.97 5.39 19.93
CA GLY A 220 15.83 5.51 19.01
C GLY A 220 15.01 4.23 18.83
N ALA A 221 15.41 3.11 19.41
CA ALA A 221 14.69 1.85 19.34
C ALA A 221 13.71 1.69 20.53
N TYR A 222 12.45 1.41 20.19
CA TYR A 222 11.39 1.12 21.15
C TYR A 222 11.46 -0.34 21.59
N PRO A 223 11.29 -0.65 22.89
CA PRO A 223 11.31 -2.03 23.36
C PRO A 223 10.10 -2.83 22.85
N GLU A 224 10.24 -4.14 22.81
CA GLU A 224 9.14 -5.03 22.46
C GLU A 224 8.08 -5.08 23.55
N LYS A 225 6.85 -5.37 23.14
CA LYS A 225 5.76 -5.66 24.06
C LYS A 225 5.96 -7.04 24.68
N GLU A 226 5.68 -7.12 25.97
CA GLU A 226 5.58 -8.39 26.67
C GLU A 226 4.28 -9.11 26.26
N GLU A 227 4.30 -10.44 26.33
CA GLU A 227 3.13 -11.27 26.09
C GLU A 227 2.08 -11.00 27.20
N GLN A 228 0.86 -10.68 26.80
CA GLN A 228 -0.23 -10.33 27.74
C GLN A 228 -0.95 -11.56 28.29
N GLY A 229 -0.73 -12.74 27.68
CA GLY A 229 -1.33 -14.01 28.09
C GLY A 229 -1.13 -15.07 27.03
N THR A 230 -1.77 -16.22 27.23
CA THR A 230 -1.69 -17.36 26.32
C THR A 230 -3.08 -17.63 25.73
N LEU A 231 -3.13 -17.83 24.42
CA LEU A 231 -4.32 -18.26 23.69
C LEU A 231 -4.13 -19.73 23.32
N THR A 232 -5.03 -20.57 23.77
CA THR A 232 -4.95 -22.04 23.59
C THR A 232 -5.98 -22.57 22.61
N PHE A 233 -7.11 -21.85 22.48
CA PHE A 233 -8.26 -22.29 21.70
C PHE A 233 -8.69 -23.75 22.00
N ALA A 234 -8.43 -24.24 23.18
CA ALA A 234 -8.55 -25.65 23.55
C ALA A 234 -9.99 -26.20 23.45
N ASN A 235 -10.98 -25.36 23.70
CA ASN A 235 -12.40 -25.69 23.57
C ASN A 235 -13.24 -24.42 23.43
N PRO A 236 -14.52 -24.49 23.02
CA PRO A 236 -15.35 -23.31 22.81
C PRO A 236 -15.46 -22.36 24.00
N HIS A 237 -15.53 -22.89 25.23
CA HIS A 237 -15.60 -22.06 26.44
C HIS A 237 -14.27 -21.36 26.76
N ALA A 238 -13.16 -22.09 26.63
CA ALA A 238 -11.83 -21.51 26.81
C ALA A 238 -11.59 -20.39 25.80
N THR A 239 -11.91 -20.64 24.55
CA THR A 239 -11.79 -19.69 23.46
C THR A 239 -12.59 -18.42 23.70
N VAL A 240 -13.86 -18.51 24.10
CA VAL A 240 -14.67 -17.32 24.41
C VAL A 240 -14.04 -16.54 25.56
N ASN A 241 -13.54 -17.21 26.60
CA ASN A 241 -12.89 -16.56 27.75
C ASN A 241 -11.59 -15.88 27.32
N GLU A 242 -10.74 -16.54 26.56
CA GLU A 242 -9.48 -16.01 26.05
C GLU A 242 -9.71 -14.78 25.17
N LEU A 243 -10.63 -14.89 24.20
CA LEU A 243 -10.97 -13.76 23.35
C LEU A 243 -11.65 -12.63 24.13
N THR A 244 -12.43 -12.94 25.16
CA THR A 244 -12.96 -11.90 26.06
C THR A 244 -11.84 -11.11 26.73
N GLN A 245 -10.74 -11.75 27.13
CA GLN A 245 -9.57 -11.06 27.69
C GLN A 245 -8.91 -10.15 26.63
N VAL A 246 -8.76 -10.62 25.39
CA VAL A 246 -8.23 -9.83 24.28
C VAL A 246 -9.08 -8.57 24.05
N PHE A 247 -10.40 -8.73 23.90
CA PHE A 247 -11.29 -7.59 23.68
C PHE A 247 -11.34 -6.64 24.88
N LYS A 248 -11.29 -7.17 26.11
CA LYS A 248 -11.24 -6.37 27.34
C LYS A 248 -9.94 -5.56 27.42
N TYR A 249 -8.80 -6.12 27.01
CA TYR A 249 -7.53 -5.40 26.97
C TYR A 249 -7.61 -4.18 26.04
N HIS A 250 -8.16 -4.37 24.84
CA HIS A 250 -8.29 -3.29 23.86
C HIS A 250 -9.43 -2.30 24.16
N SER A 251 -10.39 -2.66 25.00
CA SER A 251 -11.56 -1.81 25.33
C SER A 251 -11.23 -0.60 26.19
N THR A 252 -10.00 -0.46 26.64
CA THR A 252 -9.54 0.68 27.44
C THR A 252 -8.19 1.18 26.90
N ASN A 253 -8.03 2.50 26.79
CA ASN A 253 -6.75 3.11 26.47
C ASN A 253 -5.83 3.22 27.71
N GLU A 254 -4.59 3.69 27.51
CA GLU A 254 -3.62 3.92 28.61
C GLU A 254 -4.14 4.86 29.70
N LYS A 255 -5.02 5.79 29.36
CA LYS A 255 -5.63 6.75 30.31
C LYS A 255 -6.85 6.16 31.04
N GLY A 256 -7.15 4.86 30.84
CA GLY A 256 -8.32 4.19 31.45
C GLY A 256 -9.66 4.56 30.80
N LYS A 257 -9.67 5.33 29.70
CA LYS A 257 -10.89 5.69 28.99
C LYS A 257 -11.35 4.53 28.14
N SER A 258 -12.66 4.25 28.16
CA SER A 258 -13.28 3.19 27.34
C SER A 258 -13.22 3.50 25.83
N VAL A 259 -12.90 2.48 25.05
CA VAL A 259 -12.82 2.50 23.59
C VAL A 259 -13.75 1.42 23.03
N ALA A 260 -14.56 1.78 22.03
CA ALA A 260 -15.43 0.83 21.35
C ALA A 260 -14.61 0.05 20.32
N VAL A 261 -14.41 -1.26 20.56
CA VAL A 261 -13.52 -2.12 19.75
C VAL A 261 -14.24 -3.24 19.02
N LYS A 262 -15.55 -3.40 19.25
CA LYS A 262 -16.34 -4.48 18.63
C LYS A 262 -16.28 -4.39 17.10
N GLY A 263 -15.86 -5.49 16.47
CA GLY A 263 -15.74 -5.58 15.01
C GLY A 263 -14.49 -4.89 14.41
N ASN A 264 -13.64 -4.30 15.26
CA ASN A 264 -12.43 -3.59 14.82
C ASN A 264 -11.14 -4.23 15.34
N VAL A 265 -11.23 -5.38 15.99
CA VAL A 265 -10.03 -6.12 16.43
C VAL A 265 -9.63 -7.12 15.36
N THR A 266 -8.36 -7.05 14.99
CA THR A 266 -7.72 -7.99 14.06
C THR A 266 -6.64 -8.76 14.78
N MET A 267 -6.53 -10.04 14.51
CA MET A 267 -5.49 -10.94 14.97
C MET A 267 -4.59 -11.32 13.81
N VAL A 268 -3.30 -11.10 13.95
CA VAL A 268 -2.27 -11.46 12.97
C VAL A 268 -1.61 -12.76 13.41
N VAL A 269 -1.60 -13.74 12.53
CA VAL A 269 -1.13 -15.11 12.79
C VAL A 269 -0.09 -15.50 11.74
N ASN A 270 0.83 -16.39 12.09
CA ASN A 270 1.68 -17.02 11.09
C ASN A 270 0.82 -17.95 10.20
N PRO A 271 1.08 -18.05 8.88
CA PRO A 271 0.32 -18.94 8.00
C PRO A 271 0.31 -20.40 8.44
N SER A 272 1.38 -20.90 9.09
CA SER A 272 1.41 -22.26 9.63
C SER A 272 0.39 -22.48 10.75
N ASP A 273 0.21 -21.47 11.59
CA ASP A 273 -0.68 -21.55 12.75
C ASP A 273 -2.13 -21.18 12.38
N ALA A 274 -2.32 -20.44 11.27
CA ALA A 274 -3.63 -19.94 10.86
C ALA A 274 -4.63 -21.07 10.60
N PHE A 275 -4.20 -22.14 9.94
CA PHE A 275 -5.06 -23.30 9.68
C PHE A 275 -5.44 -24.04 10.95
N GLU A 276 -4.51 -24.16 11.91
CA GLU A 276 -4.78 -24.77 13.19
C GLU A 276 -5.75 -23.92 14.02
N VAL A 277 -5.55 -22.59 14.02
CA VAL A 277 -6.50 -21.65 14.65
C VAL A 277 -7.86 -21.75 14.00
N GLN A 278 -7.98 -21.76 12.68
CA GLN A 278 -9.25 -21.88 11.97
C GLN A 278 -9.94 -23.23 12.22
N ALA A 279 -9.21 -24.32 12.29
CA ALA A 279 -9.75 -25.64 12.57
C ALA A 279 -10.53 -25.69 13.89
N GLN A 280 -10.08 -24.91 14.90
CA GLN A 280 -10.72 -24.80 16.20
C GLN A 280 -12.15 -24.20 16.16
N TYR A 281 -12.46 -23.45 15.11
CA TYR A 281 -13.75 -22.76 14.92
C TYR A 281 -14.56 -23.30 13.76
N THR A 282 -14.01 -24.26 13.05
CA THR A 282 -14.70 -24.89 11.93
C THR A 282 -15.54 -26.06 12.47
N HIS A 283 -16.83 -25.95 12.37
CA HIS A 283 -17.75 -26.99 12.79
C HIS A 283 -18.80 -27.28 11.72
N LEU A 284 -19.29 -28.49 11.72
CA LEU A 284 -20.37 -28.91 10.83
C LEU A 284 -21.70 -28.40 11.40
N ASN A 285 -22.44 -27.61 10.64
CA ASN A 285 -23.79 -27.20 11.04
C ASN A 285 -24.82 -28.31 10.80
N ALA A 286 -26.05 -28.09 11.29
CA ALA A 286 -27.17 -29.06 11.13
C ALA A 286 -27.52 -29.37 9.65
N ASN A 287 -27.09 -28.54 8.71
CA ASN A 287 -27.31 -28.71 7.28
C ASN A 287 -26.15 -29.43 6.58
N GLY A 288 -25.14 -29.92 7.30
CA GLY A 288 -23.99 -30.61 6.73
C GLY A 288 -22.98 -29.69 6.06
N VAL A 289 -22.97 -28.37 6.38
CA VAL A 289 -22.02 -27.38 5.84
C VAL A 289 -21.00 -27.00 6.91
N TYR A 290 -19.74 -27.01 6.58
CA TYR A 290 -18.69 -26.48 7.46
C TYR A 290 -18.80 -24.96 7.59
N VAL A 291 -18.87 -24.49 8.82
CA VAL A 291 -18.94 -23.06 9.15
C VAL A 291 -17.77 -22.71 10.05
N THR A 292 -17.02 -21.68 9.66
CA THR A 292 -15.95 -21.10 10.46
C THR A 292 -16.43 -19.76 11.02
N ALA A 293 -16.66 -19.69 12.32
CA ALA A 293 -17.17 -18.49 12.98
C ALA A 293 -16.42 -18.21 14.27
N LEU A 294 -15.73 -17.08 14.31
CA LEU A 294 -15.01 -16.60 15.50
C LEU A 294 -15.91 -15.75 16.40
N PRO A 295 -15.83 -15.92 17.72
CA PRO A 295 -16.52 -15.06 18.66
C PRO A 295 -16.16 -13.58 18.45
N PHE A 296 -17.13 -12.68 18.71
CA PHE A 296 -16.96 -11.22 18.67
C PHE A 296 -16.59 -10.61 17.31
N ASN A 297 -16.77 -11.34 16.19
CA ASN A 297 -16.33 -10.92 14.84
C ASN A 297 -14.84 -10.56 14.80
N LEU A 298 -14.00 -11.36 15.43
CA LEU A 298 -12.57 -11.24 15.34
C LEU A 298 -12.13 -11.50 13.89
N ASN A 299 -11.40 -10.57 13.32
CA ASN A 299 -10.78 -10.74 12.02
C ASN A 299 -9.41 -11.42 12.20
N VAL A 300 -9.13 -12.45 11.41
CA VAL A 300 -7.83 -13.15 11.42
C VAL A 300 -7.14 -12.89 10.09
N ILE A 301 -5.91 -12.44 10.16
CA ILE A 301 -5.06 -12.15 9.00
C ILE A 301 -3.76 -12.95 9.12
N GLU A 302 -3.38 -13.54 8.01
CA GLU A 302 -2.12 -14.26 7.89
C GLU A 302 -0.99 -13.29 7.54
N SER A 303 0.17 -13.45 8.18
CA SER A 303 1.37 -12.71 7.88
C SER A 303 2.59 -13.63 7.98
N THR A 304 3.37 -13.67 6.92
CA THR A 304 4.63 -14.45 6.88
C THR A 304 5.70 -13.89 7.80
N VAL A 305 5.57 -12.62 8.19
CA VAL A 305 6.50 -11.93 9.12
C VAL A 305 6.20 -12.28 10.57
N GLN A 306 4.96 -12.71 10.88
CA GLN A 306 4.58 -13.09 12.24
C GLN A 306 5.28 -14.39 12.65
N GLU A 307 5.83 -14.45 13.87
CA GLU A 307 6.47 -15.63 14.41
C GLU A 307 5.45 -16.72 14.74
N ALA A 308 5.78 -17.97 14.39
CA ALA A 308 4.96 -19.11 14.80
C ALA A 308 4.90 -19.22 16.35
N GLY A 309 3.75 -19.61 16.85
CA GLY A 309 3.49 -19.70 18.30
C GLY A 309 3.29 -18.35 19.00
N LYS A 310 3.23 -17.25 18.24
CA LYS A 310 2.87 -15.91 18.75
C LYS A 310 1.84 -15.26 17.85
N VAL A 311 0.89 -14.59 18.45
CA VAL A 311 -0.09 -13.78 17.71
C VAL A 311 -0.05 -12.34 18.18
N LEU A 312 -0.31 -11.44 17.24
CA LEU A 312 -0.46 -10.03 17.54
C LEU A 312 -1.92 -9.63 17.30
N THR A 313 -2.54 -8.98 18.26
CA THR A 313 -3.86 -8.40 18.10
C THR A 313 -3.78 -6.90 18.08
N TYR A 314 -4.58 -6.25 17.22
CA TYR A 314 -4.63 -4.79 17.16
C TYR A 314 -6.01 -4.26 16.79
N VAL A 315 -6.24 -2.99 17.06
CA VAL A 315 -7.49 -2.30 16.74
C VAL A 315 -7.33 -1.48 15.47
N LYS A 316 -8.15 -1.77 14.46
CA LYS A 316 -8.17 -1.04 13.18
C LYS A 316 -8.34 0.46 13.36
N GLY A 317 -7.67 1.24 12.52
CA GLY A 317 -7.78 2.70 12.48
C GLY A 317 -7.11 3.44 13.65
N LEU A 318 -6.50 2.72 14.59
CA LEU A 318 -5.74 3.30 15.69
C LEU A 318 -4.21 3.21 15.48
N TYR A 319 -3.77 2.77 14.34
CA TYR A 319 -2.39 2.83 13.90
C TYR A 319 -2.24 3.90 12.82
N ASP A 320 -1.32 4.83 13.00
CA ASP A 320 -1.03 5.90 12.06
C ASP A 320 0.08 5.43 11.10
N GLY A 321 -0.31 4.79 10.01
CA GLY A 321 0.56 4.34 8.92
C GLY A 321 0.47 5.28 7.72
N TYR A 322 1.62 5.81 7.27
CA TYR A 322 1.71 6.69 6.13
C TYR A 322 2.86 6.29 5.21
N LEU A 323 2.59 6.34 3.91
CA LEU A 323 3.61 6.31 2.87
C LEU A 323 3.69 7.68 2.22
N ALA A 324 4.88 8.13 1.87
CA ALA A 324 5.05 9.44 1.29
C ALA A 324 5.92 9.44 0.05
N GLY A 325 5.56 10.34 -0.85
CA GLY A 325 6.22 10.50 -2.13
C GLY A 325 5.90 9.37 -3.11
N GLY A 326 6.09 9.63 -4.39
CA GLY A 326 6.09 8.57 -5.40
C GLY A 326 7.34 7.68 -5.26
N ILE A 327 7.28 6.50 -5.84
CA ILE A 327 8.44 5.62 -5.94
C ILE A 327 9.41 6.25 -6.93
N ASN A 328 10.55 6.71 -6.44
CA ASN A 328 11.62 7.27 -7.26
C ASN A 328 12.55 6.15 -7.72
N VAL A 329 12.56 5.88 -9.02
CA VAL A 329 13.43 4.87 -9.63
C VAL A 329 14.57 5.53 -10.36
N GLN A 330 15.79 5.14 -9.99
CA GLN A 330 17.04 5.58 -10.63
C GLN A 330 17.75 4.39 -11.27
N LYS A 331 18.20 4.55 -12.51
CA LYS A 331 19.02 3.55 -13.22
C LYS A 331 20.49 3.91 -13.16
N PHE A 332 21.33 2.96 -12.79
CA PHE A 332 22.78 3.08 -12.75
C PHE A 332 23.40 2.05 -13.70
N LYS A 333 24.11 2.50 -14.71
CA LYS A 333 24.74 1.63 -15.73
C LYS A 333 26.20 1.26 -15.43
N GLU A 334 26.87 2.08 -14.61
CA GLU A 334 28.31 1.95 -14.36
C GLU A 334 28.64 1.13 -13.13
N THR A 335 27.75 1.08 -12.15
CA THR A 335 27.99 0.44 -10.86
C THR A 335 28.32 -1.07 -11.01
N LEU A 336 27.66 -1.73 -11.95
CA LEU A 336 27.82 -3.15 -12.25
C LEU A 336 28.24 -3.39 -13.71
N ALA A 337 29.06 -2.45 -14.25
CA ALA A 337 29.47 -2.49 -15.66
C ALA A 337 30.32 -3.70 -15.99
N LEU A 338 31.15 -4.19 -15.04
CA LEU A 338 31.97 -5.37 -15.20
C LEU A 338 31.17 -6.68 -15.23
N ASP A 339 30.00 -6.68 -14.57
CA ASP A 339 29.09 -7.82 -14.52
C ASP A 339 28.05 -7.79 -15.64
N ASP A 340 28.13 -6.79 -16.54
CA ASP A 340 27.21 -6.53 -17.63
C ASP A 340 25.74 -6.41 -17.18
N MET A 341 25.53 -5.70 -16.06
CA MET A 341 24.22 -5.52 -15.43
C MET A 341 23.84 -4.05 -15.29
N ASP A 342 22.56 -3.77 -15.33
CA ASP A 342 21.94 -2.50 -15.01
C ASP A 342 21.35 -2.55 -13.59
N LEU A 343 21.62 -1.52 -12.77
CA LEU A 343 21.08 -1.40 -11.43
C LEU A 343 19.94 -0.40 -11.41
N TYR A 344 18.77 -0.83 -10.95
CA TYR A 344 17.62 0.02 -10.68
C TYR A 344 17.45 0.17 -9.17
N THR A 345 17.39 1.39 -8.67
CA THR A 345 17.11 1.65 -7.25
C THR A 345 15.75 2.29 -7.11
N ALA A 346 14.96 1.78 -6.18
CA ALA A 346 13.67 2.36 -5.81
C ALA A 346 13.76 2.95 -4.41
N LYS A 347 13.11 4.10 -4.19
CA LYS A 347 13.06 4.78 -2.88
C LYS A 347 11.63 5.18 -2.57
N GLN A 348 11.23 4.98 -1.31
CA GLN A 348 9.96 5.43 -0.78
C GLN A 348 10.15 5.85 0.68
N PHE A 349 9.24 6.64 1.20
CA PHE A 349 9.29 7.05 2.60
C PHE A 349 8.09 6.48 3.34
N ALA A 350 8.30 6.02 4.57
CA ALA A 350 7.28 5.43 5.38
C ALA A 350 7.33 5.98 6.81
N TYR A 351 6.17 6.12 7.43
CA TYR A 351 6.00 6.43 8.84
C TYR A 351 4.94 5.50 9.45
N GLY A 352 5.17 5.06 10.67
CA GLY A 352 4.21 4.24 11.39
C GLY A 352 4.35 4.36 12.89
N LYS A 353 3.22 4.55 13.59
CA LYS A 353 3.15 4.57 15.06
C LYS A 353 1.73 4.27 15.53
N ALA A 354 1.60 3.45 16.56
CA ALA A 354 0.32 3.27 17.25
C ALA A 354 -0.05 4.52 18.05
N LYS A 355 -1.33 4.90 18.04
CA LYS A 355 -1.84 6.08 18.76
C LYS A 355 -1.76 5.93 20.27
N ASP A 356 -1.83 4.69 20.75
CA ASP A 356 -1.83 4.34 22.17
C ASP A 356 -1.18 2.95 22.32
N ASN A 357 -0.57 2.67 23.45
CA ASN A 357 0.11 1.38 23.67
C ASN A 357 -0.86 0.19 23.66
N LYS A 358 -2.10 0.39 24.09
CA LYS A 358 -3.12 -0.66 24.12
C LYS A 358 -3.80 -0.92 22.76
N VAL A 359 -3.41 -0.18 21.72
CA VAL A 359 -3.86 -0.44 20.34
C VAL A 359 -3.45 -1.81 19.88
N ALA A 360 -2.27 -2.29 20.27
CA ALA A 360 -1.78 -3.61 19.89
C ALA A 360 -1.28 -4.39 21.13
N ALA A 361 -1.40 -5.71 21.08
CA ALA A 361 -0.94 -6.62 22.13
C ALA A 361 -0.36 -7.89 21.52
N VAL A 362 0.66 -8.44 22.14
CA VAL A 362 1.27 -9.73 21.78
C VAL A 362 0.76 -10.80 22.75
N TRP A 363 0.42 -11.97 22.19
CA TRP A 363 -0.05 -13.13 22.94
C TRP A 363 0.75 -14.36 22.53
N LYS A 364 1.02 -15.23 23.49
CA LYS A 364 1.53 -16.55 23.19
C LYS A 364 0.42 -17.40 22.59
N LEU A 365 0.71 -18.14 21.54
CA LEU A 365 -0.20 -19.12 20.95
C LEU A 365 0.28 -20.53 21.34
N ASP A 366 -0.55 -21.28 22.03
CA ASP A 366 -0.24 -22.66 22.45
C ASP A 366 -1.38 -23.61 22.04
N LEU A 367 -1.26 -24.15 20.84
CA LEU A 367 -2.25 -25.06 20.26
C LEU A 367 -2.02 -26.54 20.63
N LYS A 368 -1.05 -26.84 21.51
CA LYS A 368 -0.60 -28.18 21.88
C LYS A 368 -1.61 -28.99 22.73
N GLY A 369 -2.85 -28.72 22.69
CA GLY A 369 -3.85 -29.47 23.46
C GLY A 369 -5.05 -29.91 22.64
N HIS A 370 -5.05 -29.58 21.37
CA HIS A 370 -6.20 -29.87 20.53
C HIS A 370 -6.11 -31.25 19.88
N LYS A 371 -6.87 -32.19 20.40
CA LYS A 371 -7.28 -33.35 19.61
C LYS A 371 -8.42 -32.88 18.71
N PRO A 372 -8.30 -33.05 17.36
CA PRO A 372 -9.42 -32.74 16.47
C PRO A 372 -10.65 -33.56 16.92
N ALA A 373 -11.79 -32.89 16.95
CA ALA A 373 -13.09 -33.47 17.31
C ALA A 373 -13.60 -34.54 16.30
N LEU A 374 -12.68 -35.22 15.64
CA LEU A 374 -12.97 -36.28 14.64
C LEU A 374 -12.84 -37.70 15.19
N GLU A 375 -12.51 -37.90 16.46
CA GLU A 375 -12.69 -39.17 17.10
C GLU A 375 -14.18 -39.29 17.52
N GLY A 376 -14.97 -39.86 16.61
CA GLY A 376 -16.29 -40.30 16.94
C GLY A 376 -16.24 -41.21 18.15
N THR A 377 -16.98 -40.90 19.18
CA THR A 377 -17.31 -41.81 20.23
C THR A 377 -17.98 -43.04 19.62
N GLU A 378 -17.21 -44.12 19.46
CA GLU A 378 -17.81 -45.44 19.43
C GLU A 378 -18.48 -45.62 20.80
N GLU A 379 -19.77 -45.29 20.89
CA GLU A 379 -20.61 -45.82 21.91
C GLU A 379 -20.77 -47.34 21.61
N THR A 380 -20.02 -48.13 22.36
CA THR A 380 -20.26 -49.57 22.48
C THR A 380 -21.67 -49.79 23.05
N LEU A 381 -22.50 -50.40 22.25
CA LEU A 381 -23.74 -51.08 22.67
C LEU A 381 -23.49 -52.19 23.66
#